data_bfff98c26d630c3f9ab45fc2398ae6f8
#
_entry.id   bfff98c26d630c3f9ab45fc2398ae6f8
#
_cell.length_a   1.000
_cell.length_b   1.000
_cell.length_c   1.000
_cell.angle_alpha   90.00
_cell.angle_beta   90.00
_cell.angle_gamma   90.00
#
_symmetry.space_group_name_H-M   'P 1'
#
loop_
_entity.id
_entity.type
_entity.pdbx_description
1 polymer ?
#
loop_
_entity_poly.entity_id
_entity_poly.type
_entity_poly.pdbx_seq_one_letter_code
_entity_poly.pdbx_strand_id
1 'polypeptide(L)'
;MVKEGYADLARRFIPILDEYQKLGIRFALEVHPTEIAFDTYSTRKALEAIDYHPAFGFNYDPSHLGYQGVDYVDFINQFADRIFHVHMKDVYWSDTPKQIGVFGGHSTFGDARRYWNFRSLGRGRIQFEEIIRALNDAASLPCFTIITFCRFLELKSVFLLC
;
A
#
# COMPACT_ATOMS: atom_id res chain seq x y z
N MET A 1 -19.44 5.37 12.69
CA MET A 1 -18.88 4.64 11.50
C MET A 1 -17.36 4.46 11.58
N VAL A 2 -16.50 5.48 11.41
CA VAL A 2 -15.02 5.25 11.36
C VAL A 2 -14.46 4.71 12.69
N LYS A 3 -14.86 5.29 13.83
CA LYS A 3 -14.43 4.79 15.16
C LYS A 3 -14.89 3.36 15.44
N GLU A 4 -16.08 3.00 15.01
CA GLU A 4 -16.63 1.65 15.13
C GLU A 4 -15.84 0.65 14.26
N GLY A 5 -15.38 1.06 13.07
CA GLY A 5 -14.53 0.25 12.19
C GLY A 5 -13.21 -0.12 12.86
N TYR A 6 -12.54 0.82 13.53
CA TYR A 6 -11.30 0.54 14.25
C TYR A 6 -11.53 -0.35 15.48
N ALA A 7 -12.63 -0.15 16.21
CA ALA A 7 -12.98 -1.04 17.32
C ALA A 7 -13.30 -2.47 16.84
N ASP A 8 -13.97 -2.61 15.70
CA ASP A 8 -14.25 -3.92 15.09
C ASP A 8 -12.97 -4.58 14.57
N LEU A 9 -12.04 -3.81 13.97
CA LEU A 9 -10.71 -4.28 13.60
C LEU A 9 -10.00 -4.89 14.84
N ALA A 10 -9.89 -4.14 15.92
CA ALA A 10 -9.23 -4.61 17.15
C ALA A 10 -9.86 -5.89 17.67
N ARG A 11 -11.17 -5.90 17.82
CA ARG A 11 -11.93 -7.04 18.34
C ARG A 11 -11.73 -8.32 17.54
N ARG A 12 -11.61 -8.21 16.20
CA ARG A 12 -11.47 -9.37 15.31
C ARG A 12 -10.04 -9.78 15.08
N PHE A 13 -9.14 -8.80 14.91
CA PHE A 13 -7.76 -9.07 14.49
C PHE A 13 -6.85 -9.43 15.66
N ILE A 14 -7.00 -8.82 16.84
CA ILE A 14 -6.11 -9.12 17.98
C ILE A 14 -6.04 -10.63 18.28
N PRO A 15 -7.15 -11.37 18.39
CA PRO A 15 -7.07 -12.82 18.64
C PRO A 15 -6.37 -13.60 17.52
N ILE A 16 -6.50 -13.17 16.26
CA ILE A 16 -5.82 -13.79 15.11
C ILE A 16 -4.34 -13.48 15.15
N LEU A 17 -3.97 -12.24 15.46
CA LEU A 17 -2.59 -11.79 15.54
C LEU A 17 -1.84 -12.46 16.70
N ASP A 18 -2.52 -12.72 17.83
CA ASP A 18 -1.98 -13.49 18.95
C ASP A 18 -1.56 -14.90 18.51
N GLU A 19 -2.40 -15.58 17.71
CA GLU A 19 -2.07 -16.89 17.16
C GLU A 19 -0.93 -16.81 16.13
N TYR A 20 -0.94 -15.79 15.27
CA TYR A 20 0.14 -15.56 14.30
C TYR A 20 1.47 -15.32 15.02
N GLN A 21 1.48 -14.54 16.08
CA GLN A 21 2.68 -14.27 16.87
C GLN A 21 3.27 -15.56 17.49
N LYS A 22 2.41 -16.44 18.03
CA LYS A 22 2.84 -17.74 18.57
C LYS A 22 3.51 -18.64 17.53
N LEU A 23 3.06 -18.51 16.28
CA LEU A 23 3.58 -19.28 15.14
C LEU A 23 4.75 -18.58 14.42
N GLY A 24 5.17 -17.39 14.86
CA GLY A 24 6.20 -16.61 14.19
C GLY A 24 5.75 -16.01 12.85
N ILE A 25 4.44 -15.92 12.61
CA ILE A 25 3.85 -15.37 11.39
C ILE A 25 3.60 -13.88 11.59
N ARG A 26 3.86 -13.09 10.54
CA ARG A 26 3.52 -11.66 10.47
C ARG A 26 2.42 -11.42 9.45
N PHE A 27 1.44 -10.62 9.80
CA PHE A 27 0.36 -10.17 8.92
C PHE A 27 0.71 -8.80 8.35
N ALA A 28 0.59 -8.63 7.04
CA ALA A 28 0.87 -7.37 6.35
C ALA A 28 -0.38 -6.87 5.62
N LEU A 29 -1.05 -5.85 6.16
CA LEU A 29 -2.19 -5.19 5.52
C LEU A 29 -1.70 -4.32 4.37
N GLU A 30 -2.25 -4.47 3.17
CA GLU A 30 -1.99 -3.53 2.08
C GLU A 30 -2.70 -2.20 2.38
N VAL A 31 -1.94 -1.10 2.37
CA VAL A 31 -2.50 0.25 2.55
C VAL A 31 -3.16 0.67 1.24
N HIS A 32 -4.49 0.61 1.22
CA HIS A 32 -5.28 0.69 -0.01
C HIS A 32 -6.60 1.45 0.22
N PRO A 33 -7.11 2.27 -0.73
CA PRO A 33 -8.33 3.08 -0.57
C PRO A 33 -9.61 2.35 -0.17
N THR A 34 -9.67 1.03 -0.31
CA THR A 34 -10.84 0.23 0.11
C THR A 34 -10.65 -0.45 1.46
N GLU A 35 -9.48 -0.27 2.11
CA GLU A 35 -9.14 -0.88 3.37
C GLU A 35 -9.35 0.08 4.55
N ILE A 36 -9.18 -0.43 5.78
CA ILE A 36 -9.25 0.38 7.01
C ILE A 36 -8.08 1.35 7.15
N ALA A 37 -6.95 1.04 6.50
CA ALA A 37 -5.77 1.89 6.37
C ALA A 37 -5.55 2.20 4.89
N PHE A 38 -5.66 3.47 4.49
CA PHE A 38 -5.56 3.91 3.10
C PHE A 38 -4.66 5.13 2.88
N ASP A 39 -4.21 5.76 3.96
CA ASP A 39 -3.26 6.88 3.99
C ASP A 39 -2.46 6.85 5.30
N THR A 40 -1.52 7.78 5.48
CA THR A 40 -0.66 7.87 6.67
C THR A 40 -1.48 8.03 7.96
N TYR A 41 -2.56 8.81 7.93
CA TYR A 41 -3.39 9.06 9.11
C TYR A 41 -4.19 7.82 9.52
N SER A 42 -4.90 7.19 8.58
CA SER A 42 -5.69 5.99 8.83
C SER A 42 -4.81 4.79 9.21
N THR A 43 -3.61 4.70 8.64
CA THR A 43 -2.58 3.70 9.01
C THR A 43 -2.19 3.81 10.47
N ARG A 44 -1.92 5.03 10.96
CA ARG A 44 -1.61 5.27 12.37
C ARG A 44 -2.78 4.88 13.27
N LYS A 45 -4.01 5.23 12.87
CA LYS A 45 -5.23 4.87 13.62
C LYS A 45 -5.47 3.36 13.66
N ALA A 46 -5.13 2.64 12.61
CA ALA A 46 -5.20 1.19 12.61
C ALA A 46 -4.20 0.57 13.62
N LEU A 47 -2.96 1.05 13.64
CA LEU A 47 -1.96 0.62 14.63
C LEU A 47 -2.37 0.94 16.07
N GLU A 48 -2.86 2.15 16.33
CA GLU A 48 -3.38 2.55 17.65
C GLU A 48 -4.50 1.61 18.10
N ALA A 49 -5.42 1.27 17.21
CA ALA A 49 -6.57 0.44 17.53
C ALA A 49 -6.21 -0.99 17.97
N ILE A 50 -5.15 -1.55 17.38
CA ILE A 50 -4.66 -2.90 17.71
C ILE A 50 -3.51 -2.89 18.75
N ASP A 51 -3.35 -1.77 19.46
CA ASP A 51 -2.30 -1.57 20.46
C ASP A 51 -0.89 -1.89 19.92
N TYR A 52 -0.61 -1.47 18.67
CA TYR A 52 0.68 -1.71 18.01
C TYR A 52 1.13 -3.17 18.02
N HIS A 53 0.19 -4.11 17.88
CA HIS A 53 0.47 -5.54 17.96
C HIS A 53 1.66 -5.94 17.06
N PRO A 54 2.69 -6.67 17.57
CA PRO A 54 3.95 -6.91 16.86
C PRO A 54 3.82 -7.77 15.60
N ALA A 55 2.79 -8.64 15.53
CA ALA A 55 2.52 -9.45 14.34
C ALA A 55 1.79 -8.68 13.23
N PHE A 56 1.39 -7.40 13.45
CA PHE A 56 0.71 -6.59 12.47
C PHE A 56 1.65 -5.54 11.87
N GLY A 57 1.67 -5.47 10.56
CA GLY A 57 2.38 -4.46 9.80
C GLY A 57 1.72 -4.22 8.45
N PHE A 58 2.48 -3.71 7.50
CA PHE A 58 1.96 -3.24 6.22
C PHE A 58 2.67 -3.89 5.05
N ASN A 59 1.89 -4.17 4.02
CA ASN A 59 2.34 -4.33 2.66
C ASN A 59 2.30 -2.95 2.02
N TYR A 60 3.47 -2.34 1.86
CA TYR A 60 3.61 -1.02 1.29
C TYR A 60 3.48 -1.06 -0.23
N ASP A 61 2.60 -0.24 -0.78
CA ASP A 61 2.43 -0.05 -2.22
C ASP A 61 2.39 1.45 -2.53
N PRO A 62 3.46 2.02 -3.12
CA PRO A 62 3.53 3.45 -3.39
C PRO A 62 2.47 3.93 -4.38
N SER A 63 1.99 3.04 -5.26
CA SER A 63 1.01 3.42 -6.26
C SER A 63 -0.31 3.84 -5.65
N HIS A 64 -0.75 3.15 -4.59
CA HIS A 64 -2.00 3.46 -3.90
C HIS A 64 -1.94 4.77 -3.10
N LEU A 65 -0.77 5.14 -2.63
CA LEU A 65 -0.54 6.41 -1.94
C LEU A 65 -0.38 7.56 -2.94
N GLY A 66 0.42 7.36 -3.99
CA GLY A 66 0.80 8.41 -4.93
C GLY A 66 -0.37 9.07 -5.65
N TYR A 67 -1.32 8.31 -6.21
CA TYR A 67 -2.45 8.90 -6.92
C TYR A 67 -3.48 9.58 -5.99
N GLN A 68 -3.40 9.32 -4.69
CA GLN A 68 -4.19 10.02 -3.68
C GLN A 68 -3.55 11.34 -3.24
N GLY A 69 -2.30 11.61 -3.64
CA GLY A 69 -1.54 12.76 -3.17
C GLY A 69 -0.95 12.58 -1.78
N VAL A 70 -0.80 11.34 -1.31
CA VAL A 70 -0.12 11.00 -0.06
C VAL A 70 1.38 10.88 -0.31
N ASP A 71 2.20 11.46 0.56
CA ASP A 71 3.66 11.32 0.50
C ASP A 71 4.05 9.88 0.84
N TYR A 72 4.34 9.12 -0.21
CA TYR A 72 4.69 7.70 -0.10
C TYR A 72 6.13 7.48 0.41
N VAL A 73 7.02 8.46 0.31
CA VAL A 73 8.37 8.37 0.88
C VAL A 73 8.32 8.65 2.39
N ASP A 74 7.60 9.69 2.80
CA ASP A 74 7.39 9.99 4.22
C ASP A 74 6.64 8.86 4.94
N PHE A 75 5.76 8.14 4.23
CA PHE A 75 5.12 6.93 4.76
C PHE A 75 6.16 5.88 5.21
N ILE A 76 7.22 5.65 4.42
CA ILE A 76 8.30 4.74 4.80
C ILE A 76 9.00 5.25 6.05
N ASN A 77 9.33 6.53 6.10
CA ASN A 77 10.02 7.13 7.25
C ASN A 77 9.21 7.00 8.56
N GLN A 78 7.88 7.04 8.47
CA GLN A 78 7.01 6.93 9.63
C GLN A 78 6.74 5.50 10.10
N PHE A 79 6.78 4.52 9.19
CA PHE A 79 6.34 3.14 9.47
C PHE A 79 7.38 2.07 9.09
N ALA A 80 8.65 2.43 8.97
CA ALA A 80 9.72 1.54 8.53
C ALA A 80 9.74 0.20 9.26
N ASP A 81 9.59 0.21 10.60
CA ASP A 81 9.58 -0.96 11.47
C ASP A 81 8.34 -1.86 11.29
N ARG A 82 7.35 -1.37 10.57
CA ARG A 82 6.05 -2.02 10.31
C ARG A 82 5.85 -2.41 8.84
N ILE A 83 6.77 -2.06 7.96
CA ILE A 83 6.72 -2.50 6.56
C ILE A 83 7.31 -3.90 6.49
N PHE A 84 6.44 -4.90 6.34
CA PHE A 84 6.84 -6.31 6.27
C PHE A 84 6.96 -6.81 4.84
N HIS A 85 6.32 -6.13 3.91
CA HIS A 85 6.35 -6.45 2.50
C HIS A 85 6.22 -5.17 1.65
N VAL A 86 6.75 -5.20 0.43
CA VAL A 86 6.69 -4.07 -0.50
C VAL A 86 6.22 -4.53 -1.87
N HIS A 87 5.18 -3.89 -2.39
CA HIS A 87 4.78 -3.96 -3.78
C HIS A 87 5.43 -2.81 -4.57
N MET A 88 6.39 -3.12 -5.41
CA MET A 88 6.96 -2.14 -6.35
C MET A 88 6.04 -2.04 -7.57
N LYS A 89 5.07 -1.13 -7.48
CA LYS A 89 4.04 -0.91 -8.49
C LYS A 89 3.95 0.56 -8.86
N ASP A 90 3.87 0.86 -10.16
CA ASP A 90 3.83 2.22 -10.67
C ASP A 90 2.43 2.65 -11.07
N VAL A 91 2.20 3.95 -11.02
CA VAL A 91 0.91 4.57 -11.34
C VAL A 91 1.11 5.92 -12.01
N TYR A 92 0.32 6.17 -13.03
CA TYR A 92 0.17 7.49 -13.63
C TYR A 92 -1.11 8.15 -13.12
N TRP A 93 -1.04 9.42 -12.81
CA TRP A 93 -2.23 10.28 -12.59
C TRP A 93 -2.16 11.55 -13.43
N SER A 94 -3.32 12.10 -13.75
CA SER A 94 -3.46 13.24 -14.65
C SER A 94 -3.17 14.57 -13.94
N ASP A 95 -2.51 15.50 -14.62
CA ASP A 95 -2.37 16.89 -14.16
C ASP A 95 -3.64 17.72 -14.40
N THR A 96 -4.57 17.20 -15.19
CA THR A 96 -5.81 17.88 -15.53
C THR A 96 -7.02 17.11 -15.01
N PRO A 97 -8.13 17.81 -14.71
CA PRO A 97 -9.38 17.16 -14.30
C PRO A 97 -9.83 16.10 -15.31
N LYS A 98 -10.42 15.04 -14.80
CA LYS A 98 -10.97 13.93 -15.58
C LYS A 98 -12.42 13.67 -15.16
N GLN A 99 -13.17 12.93 -16.00
CA GLN A 99 -14.55 12.56 -15.70
C GLN A 99 -14.65 11.52 -14.57
N ILE A 100 -13.62 10.67 -14.43
CA ILE A 100 -13.56 9.61 -13.43
C ILE A 100 -12.40 9.94 -12.47
N GLY A 101 -12.74 10.27 -11.24
CA GLY A 101 -11.80 10.72 -10.21
C GLY A 101 -11.05 9.58 -9.52
N VAL A 102 -10.56 9.86 -8.30
CA VAL A 102 -9.75 8.94 -7.49
C VAL A 102 -10.48 7.63 -7.21
N PHE A 103 -11.78 7.66 -6.94
CA PHE A 103 -12.61 6.48 -6.71
C PHE A 103 -13.03 5.79 -8.03
N GLY A 104 -12.11 5.61 -8.96
CA GLY A 104 -12.37 5.12 -10.31
C GLY A 104 -12.66 3.61 -10.45
N GLY A 105 -12.85 2.88 -9.34
CA GLY A 105 -13.01 1.41 -9.35
C GLY A 105 -14.20 0.87 -10.13
N HIS A 106 -15.18 1.70 -10.44
CA HIS A 106 -16.37 1.37 -11.26
C HIS A 106 -16.09 1.39 -12.78
N SER A 107 -14.88 1.71 -13.20
CA SER A 107 -14.48 1.84 -14.59
C SER A 107 -13.32 0.91 -14.95
N THR A 108 -13.24 0.51 -16.22
CA THR A 108 -12.17 -0.35 -16.71
C THR A 108 -10.80 0.33 -16.64
N PHE A 109 -9.76 -0.38 -16.24
CA PHE A 109 -8.38 0.10 -16.31
C PHE A 109 -7.99 0.44 -17.76
N GLY A 110 -7.29 1.56 -17.95
CA GLY A 110 -6.92 2.04 -19.27
C GLY A 110 -7.93 2.99 -19.92
N ASP A 111 -9.12 3.19 -19.33
CA ASP A 111 -10.09 4.18 -19.81
C ASP A 111 -9.47 5.59 -19.75
N ALA A 112 -9.48 6.31 -20.89
CA ALA A 112 -8.87 7.64 -21.00
C ALA A 112 -9.54 8.71 -20.13
N ARG A 113 -10.75 8.46 -19.64
CA ARG A 113 -11.51 9.35 -18.75
C ARG A 113 -11.07 9.25 -17.29
N ARG A 114 -10.26 8.22 -16.93
CA ARG A 114 -9.79 8.01 -15.56
C ARG A 114 -8.72 9.03 -15.17
N TYR A 115 -8.78 9.48 -13.94
CA TYR A 115 -7.75 10.35 -13.35
C TYR A 115 -6.40 9.63 -13.21
N TRP A 116 -6.41 8.33 -12.86
CA TRP A 116 -5.21 7.53 -12.69
C TRP A 116 -5.34 6.14 -13.31
N ASN A 117 -4.21 5.55 -13.67
CA ASN A 117 -4.10 4.19 -14.15
C ASN A 117 -2.74 3.59 -13.76
N PHE A 118 -2.70 2.32 -13.44
CA PHE A 118 -1.45 1.61 -13.20
C PHE A 118 -0.58 1.58 -14.46
N ARG A 119 0.73 1.51 -14.24
CA ARG A 119 1.76 1.44 -15.29
C ARG A 119 2.81 0.41 -14.93
N SER A 120 3.54 -0.07 -15.93
CA SER A 120 4.80 -0.78 -15.72
C SER A 120 5.79 0.14 -15.01
N LEU A 121 6.68 -0.42 -14.21
CA LEU A 121 7.70 0.30 -13.47
C LEU A 121 8.46 1.29 -14.36
N GLY A 122 8.66 2.49 -13.89
CA GLY A 122 9.31 3.59 -14.60
C GLY A 122 8.48 4.21 -15.74
N ARG A 123 7.21 3.86 -15.87
CA ARG A 123 6.28 4.42 -16.85
C ARG A 123 5.17 5.27 -16.24
N GLY A 124 5.14 5.38 -14.93
CA GLY A 124 4.22 6.21 -14.16
C GLY A 124 4.89 7.45 -13.58
N ARG A 125 4.53 7.78 -12.35
CA ARG A 125 5.01 8.97 -11.64
C ARG A 125 5.68 8.67 -10.30
N ILE A 126 5.77 7.41 -9.92
CA ILE A 126 6.41 7.02 -8.67
C ILE A 126 7.92 7.17 -8.78
N GLN A 127 8.53 7.83 -7.80
CA GLN A 127 9.98 8.06 -7.72
C GLN A 127 10.65 6.90 -6.99
N PHE A 128 10.91 5.80 -7.72
CA PHE A 128 11.43 4.57 -7.13
C PHE A 128 12.83 4.72 -6.51
N GLU A 129 13.65 5.61 -7.03
CA GLU A 129 14.99 5.88 -6.46
C GLU A 129 14.86 6.41 -5.03
N GLU A 130 13.93 7.34 -4.77
CA GLU A 130 13.67 7.90 -3.44
C GLU A 130 13.13 6.83 -2.48
N ILE A 131 12.23 5.96 -2.97
CA ILE A 131 11.69 4.83 -2.20
C ILE A 131 12.82 3.86 -1.80
N ILE A 132 13.69 3.47 -2.75
CA ILE A 132 14.78 2.54 -2.50
C ILE A 132 15.75 3.14 -1.47
N ARG A 133 16.08 4.43 -1.58
CA ARG A 133 16.92 5.13 -0.59
C ARG A 133 16.27 5.10 0.79
N ALA A 134 15.00 5.49 0.91
CA ALA A 134 14.30 5.50 2.20
C ALA A 134 14.21 4.10 2.83
N LEU A 135 13.96 3.06 2.04
CA LEU A 135 13.94 1.68 2.54
C LEU A 135 15.34 1.20 3.00
N ASN A 136 16.40 1.58 2.30
CA ASN A 136 17.77 1.27 2.70
C ASN A 136 18.17 2.00 3.99
N ASP A 137 17.80 3.28 4.11
CA ASP A 137 18.10 4.09 5.29
C ASP A 137 17.35 3.59 6.53
N ALA A 138 16.16 3.03 6.33
CA ALA A 138 15.35 2.43 7.39
C ALA A 138 15.94 1.13 7.98
N ALA A 139 17.04 0.60 7.43
CA ALA A 139 17.72 -0.63 7.86
C ALA A 139 16.82 -1.88 7.94
N SER A 140 15.60 -1.81 7.43
CA SER A 140 14.71 -2.96 7.27
C SER A 140 14.68 -3.35 5.79
N LEU A 141 15.08 -4.58 5.49
CA LEU A 141 14.94 -5.14 4.15
C LEU A 141 13.67 -6.00 4.12
N PRO A 142 12.51 -5.42 3.81
CA PRO A 142 11.30 -6.21 3.62
C PRO A 142 11.43 -7.07 2.36
N CYS A 143 10.65 -8.12 2.28
CA CYS A 143 10.50 -8.89 1.06
C CYS A 143 9.82 -8.04 -0.03
N PHE A 144 10.33 -8.06 -1.26
CA PHE A 144 9.84 -7.23 -2.35
C PHE A 144 9.07 -8.06 -3.38
N THR A 145 7.96 -7.54 -3.84
CA THR A 145 7.27 -8.02 -5.04
C THR A 145 7.25 -6.92 -6.10
N ILE A 146 7.77 -7.22 -7.28
CA ILE A 146 7.69 -6.32 -8.44
C ILE A 146 6.41 -6.64 -9.19
N ILE A 147 5.52 -5.66 -9.33
CA ILE A 147 4.27 -5.78 -10.09
C ILE A 147 4.38 -4.96 -11.36
N THR A 148 4.37 -5.65 -12.52
CA THR A 148 4.39 -5.02 -13.82
C THR A 148 3.06 -5.19 -14.52
N PHE A 149 2.49 -4.08 -15.03
CA PHE A 149 1.29 -4.10 -15.87
C PHE A 149 1.67 -3.99 -17.35
N CYS A 150 1.37 -5.02 -18.12
CA CYS A 150 1.48 -4.96 -19.58
C CYS A 150 0.12 -4.57 -20.18
N ARG A 151 0.11 -3.55 -21.04
CA ARG A 151 -1.12 -2.99 -21.66
C ARG A 151 -1.81 -3.97 -22.63
N PHE A 152 -1.10 -4.98 -23.12
CA PHE A 152 -1.60 -5.89 -24.16
C PHE A 152 -1.95 -7.30 -23.68
N LEU A 153 -1.55 -7.66 -22.47
CA LEU A 153 -1.88 -8.93 -21.87
C LEU A 153 -2.33 -8.61 -20.44
N GLU A 154 -3.45 -9.12 -20.02
CA GLU A 154 -3.90 -9.06 -18.62
C GLU A 154 -2.95 -9.83 -17.67
N LEU A 155 -1.70 -9.98 -18.06
CA LEU A 155 -0.66 -10.69 -17.33
C LEU A 155 0.00 -9.77 -16.32
N LYS A 156 -0.33 -10.03 -15.06
CA LYS A 156 0.46 -9.57 -13.92
C LYS A 156 1.72 -10.44 -13.87
N SER A 157 2.87 -9.90 -14.22
CA SER A 157 4.15 -10.56 -13.91
C SER A 157 4.50 -10.18 -12.47
N VAL A 158 4.55 -11.18 -11.60
CA VAL A 158 4.91 -11.02 -10.18
C VAL A 158 6.28 -11.66 -10.00
N PHE A 159 7.28 -10.87 -9.62
CA PHE A 159 8.61 -11.36 -9.23
C PHE A 159 8.74 -11.19 -7.71
N LEU A 160 8.94 -12.29 -7.01
CA LEU A 160 9.22 -12.28 -5.57
C LEU A 160 10.74 -12.27 -5.38
N LEU A 161 11.25 -11.24 -4.71
CA LEU A 161 12.65 -11.14 -4.29
C LEU A 161 12.65 -11.11 -2.75
N CYS A 162 13.07 -12.20 -2.16
CA CYS A 162 13.25 -12.30 -0.70
C CYS A 162 14.72 -12.50 -0.36
#